data_1ae04231c22e845f66eb2bff6d053b2a
#
_entry.id   1ae04231c22e845f66eb2bff6d053b2a
#
_cell.length_a   1.000
_cell.length_b   1.000
_cell.length_c   1.000
_cell.angle_alpha   90.00
_cell.angle_beta   90.00
_cell.angle_gamma   90.00
#
_symmetry.space_group_name_H-M   'P 1'
#
loop_
_entity.id
_entity.type
_entity.pdbx_description
1 polymer ?
#
loop_
_entity_poly.entity_id
_entity_poly.type
_entity_poly.pdbx_seq_one_letter_code
_entity_poly.pdbx_strand_id
1 'polypeptide(L)'
;MTYTIVLFITREPSLTMEEFQDHYEHTHIPLAYSLVSDAWPISFTRRYFARIHRKGFGGTANPDRPPLTLRGEMTELDCDCIAEMTFPSEKSFQTFYKKIYEKDVAAVLAKDERIFLEQGKTRIVVVGETWSTGTDGVTTSNSSDIAKSDTSDSDASPLERSE
;
A
#
# COMPACT_ATOMS: atom_id res chain seq x y z
N MET A 1 10.38 -16.79 -0.41
CA MET A 1 10.50 -15.34 -0.17
C MET A 1 9.16 -14.70 -0.40
N THR A 2 8.74 -13.78 0.49
CA THR A 2 7.47 -13.08 0.36
C THR A 2 7.56 -11.96 -0.67
N TYR A 3 6.42 -11.57 -1.22
CA TYR A 3 6.27 -10.43 -2.13
C TYR A 3 5.33 -9.41 -1.50
N THR A 4 5.81 -8.20 -1.28
CA THR A 4 5.06 -7.18 -0.56
C THR A 4 4.87 -5.93 -1.42
N ILE A 5 3.65 -5.39 -1.40
CA ILE A 5 3.31 -4.11 -2.00
C ILE A 5 2.77 -3.15 -0.94
N VAL A 6 3.06 -1.86 -1.12
CA VAL A 6 2.51 -0.78 -0.29
C VAL A 6 1.63 0.12 -1.15
N LEU A 7 0.46 0.44 -0.63
CA LEU A 7 -0.54 1.28 -1.27
C LEU A 7 -0.68 2.58 -0.47
N PHE A 8 -0.65 3.71 -1.17
CA PHE A 8 -0.96 5.03 -0.64
C PHE A 8 -2.36 5.39 -1.10
N ILE A 9 -3.29 5.49 -0.17
CA ILE A 9 -4.73 5.59 -0.41
C ILE A 9 -5.22 6.97 0.01
N THR A 10 -5.88 7.66 -0.90
CA THR A 10 -6.47 8.98 -0.67
C THR A 10 -7.98 8.88 -0.69
N ARG A 11 -8.59 9.41 0.37
CA ARG A 11 -10.03 9.46 0.60
C ARG A 11 -10.73 10.33 -0.45
N GLU A 12 -11.92 9.95 -0.89
CA GLU A 12 -12.82 10.84 -1.63
C GLU A 12 -13.09 12.11 -0.80
N PRO A 13 -12.82 13.32 -1.34
CA PRO A 13 -12.86 14.57 -0.55
C PRO A 13 -14.19 14.88 0.14
N SER A 14 -15.30 14.39 -0.41
CA SER A 14 -16.65 14.61 0.16
C SER A 14 -16.95 13.79 1.40
N LEU A 15 -16.17 12.72 1.66
CA LEU A 15 -16.37 11.87 2.84
C LEU A 15 -15.62 12.41 4.06
N THR A 16 -16.13 12.13 5.24
CA THR A 16 -15.36 12.24 6.48
C THR A 16 -14.34 11.12 6.58
N MET A 17 -13.39 11.21 7.50
CA MET A 17 -12.43 10.12 7.76
C MET A 17 -13.12 8.87 8.29
N GLU A 18 -14.14 9.03 9.10
CA GLU A 18 -14.93 7.95 9.66
C GLU A 18 -15.73 7.21 8.57
N GLU A 19 -16.38 7.95 7.68
CA GLU A 19 -17.12 7.38 6.54
C GLU A 19 -16.19 6.65 5.59
N PHE A 20 -15.02 7.22 5.29
CA PHE A 20 -13.98 6.58 4.49
C PHE A 20 -13.49 5.28 5.12
N GLN A 21 -13.13 5.30 6.40
CA GLN A 21 -12.64 4.13 7.12
C GLN A 21 -13.73 3.06 7.24
N ASP A 22 -14.97 3.45 7.58
CA ASP A 22 -16.09 2.54 7.70
C ASP A 22 -16.38 1.83 6.37
N HIS A 23 -16.44 2.58 5.27
CA HIS A 23 -16.64 2.00 3.93
C HIS A 23 -15.50 1.06 3.56
N TYR A 24 -14.25 1.47 3.77
CA TYR A 24 -13.09 0.66 3.42
C TYR A 24 -13.10 -0.68 4.17
N GLU A 25 -13.27 -0.65 5.50
CA GLU A 25 -13.19 -1.85 6.37
C GLU A 25 -14.42 -2.74 6.27
N HIS A 26 -15.62 -2.17 6.22
CA HIS A 26 -16.87 -2.94 6.36
C HIS A 26 -17.62 -3.16 5.04
N THR A 27 -17.22 -2.48 3.96
CA THR A 27 -17.84 -2.66 2.63
C THR A 27 -16.81 -3.14 1.61
N HIS A 28 -15.74 -2.38 1.37
CA HIS A 28 -14.78 -2.69 0.31
C HIS A 28 -13.98 -3.98 0.58
N ILE A 29 -13.41 -4.14 1.77
CA ILE A 29 -12.61 -5.32 2.10
C ILE A 29 -13.43 -6.62 2.02
N PRO A 30 -14.63 -6.71 2.63
CA PRO A 30 -15.49 -7.89 2.46
C PRO A 30 -15.87 -8.15 1.00
N LEU A 31 -16.18 -7.11 0.22
CA LEU A 31 -16.49 -7.22 -1.20
C LEU A 31 -15.29 -7.79 -1.98
N ALA A 32 -14.12 -7.18 -1.84
CA ALA A 32 -12.90 -7.63 -2.51
C ALA A 32 -12.55 -9.07 -2.14
N TYR A 33 -12.62 -9.41 -0.85
CA TYR A 33 -12.40 -10.77 -0.38
C TYR A 33 -13.38 -11.77 -1.01
N SER A 34 -14.65 -11.44 -1.13
CA SER A 34 -15.65 -12.31 -1.74
C SER A 34 -15.36 -12.62 -3.22
N LEU A 35 -14.71 -11.69 -3.92
CA LEU A 35 -14.39 -11.81 -5.35
C LEU A 35 -13.10 -12.58 -5.64
N VAL A 36 -12.10 -12.50 -4.73
CA VAL A 36 -10.76 -13.02 -4.99
C VAL A 36 -10.15 -13.80 -3.80
N SER A 37 -10.98 -14.39 -2.95
CA SER A 37 -10.56 -15.08 -1.71
C SER A 37 -9.51 -16.17 -1.90
N ASP A 38 -9.54 -16.89 -3.01
CA ASP A 38 -8.59 -17.95 -3.36
C ASP A 38 -7.18 -17.45 -3.75
N ALA A 39 -7.05 -16.14 -4.02
CA ALA A 39 -5.78 -15.47 -4.31
C ALA A 39 -5.43 -14.40 -3.26
N TRP A 40 -6.16 -14.34 -2.13
CA TRP A 40 -6.00 -13.31 -1.12
C TRP A 40 -4.57 -13.30 -0.53
N PRO A 41 -4.01 -12.10 -0.20
CA PRO A 41 -2.69 -12.01 0.44
C PRO A 41 -2.67 -12.71 1.81
N ILE A 42 -1.50 -13.17 2.24
CA ILE A 42 -1.30 -13.73 3.59
C ILE A 42 -1.41 -12.68 4.69
N SER A 43 -1.21 -11.42 4.34
CA SER A 43 -1.40 -10.28 5.23
C SER A 43 -1.87 -9.07 4.43
N PHE A 44 -2.88 -8.38 4.94
CA PHE A 44 -3.33 -7.09 4.42
C PHE A 44 -3.55 -6.15 5.60
N THR A 45 -2.61 -5.25 5.81
CA THR A 45 -2.59 -4.28 6.90
C THR A 45 -2.96 -2.90 6.37
N ARG A 46 -3.79 -2.16 7.08
CA ARG A 46 -4.17 -0.78 6.78
C ARG A 46 -3.84 0.08 7.97
N ARG A 47 -3.18 1.22 7.72
CA ARG A 47 -2.77 2.19 8.76
C ARG A 47 -3.38 3.54 8.44
N TYR A 48 -4.33 3.95 9.28
CA TYR A 48 -4.97 5.27 9.21
C TYR A 48 -4.21 6.23 10.09
N PHE A 49 -3.97 7.45 9.59
CA PHE A 49 -3.25 8.45 10.36
C PHE A 49 -4.12 8.99 11.50
N ALA A 50 -3.50 9.21 12.67
CA ALA A 50 -4.13 9.95 13.74
C ALA A 50 -4.44 11.38 13.28
N ARG A 51 -5.59 11.91 13.70
CA ARG A 51 -6.07 13.22 13.27
C ARG A 51 -6.13 14.22 14.41
N ILE A 52 -5.87 15.49 14.11
CA ILE A 52 -5.97 16.60 15.06
C ILE A 52 -7.44 17.02 15.13
N HIS A 53 -8.08 16.72 16.26
CA HIS A 53 -9.49 17.04 16.47
C HIS A 53 -9.74 18.45 17.00
N ARG A 54 -8.75 19.07 17.63
CA ARG A 54 -8.82 20.40 18.24
C ARG A 54 -7.65 21.28 17.83
N LYS A 55 -7.89 22.58 17.69
CA LYS A 55 -6.85 23.59 17.46
C LYS A 55 -6.15 23.90 18.80
N GLY A 56 -5.00 23.26 19.01
CA GLY A 56 -4.21 23.42 20.24
C GLY A 56 -4.78 22.66 21.45
N PHE A 57 -4.12 22.80 22.59
CA PHE A 57 -4.51 22.14 23.82
C PHE A 57 -5.76 22.81 24.42
N GLY A 58 -6.86 22.09 24.47
CA GLY A 58 -8.14 22.61 24.98
C GLY A 58 -8.86 23.60 24.03
N GLY A 59 -8.38 23.79 22.81
CA GLY A 59 -8.95 24.69 21.82
C GLY A 59 -10.25 24.20 21.16
N THR A 60 -10.76 25.00 20.21
CA THR A 60 -11.97 24.69 19.42
C THR A 60 -11.78 23.48 18.52
N ALA A 61 -12.86 22.89 18.07
CA ALA A 61 -12.83 21.81 17.09
C ALA A 61 -12.10 22.25 15.80
N ASN A 62 -11.29 21.33 15.25
CA ASN A 62 -10.61 21.55 13.99
C ASN A 62 -11.42 20.90 12.86
N PRO A 63 -12.14 21.67 12.01
CA PRO A 63 -12.99 21.11 10.97
C PRO A 63 -12.19 20.34 9.92
N ASP A 64 -10.96 20.76 9.64
CA ASP A 64 -10.12 20.14 8.61
C ASP A 64 -9.51 18.81 9.07
N ARG A 65 -9.40 18.62 10.40
CA ARG A 65 -8.90 17.39 11.03
C ARG A 65 -7.64 16.82 10.32
N PRO A 66 -6.58 17.63 10.18
CA PRO A 66 -5.37 17.20 9.46
C PRO A 66 -4.66 16.05 10.19
N PRO A 67 -3.82 15.28 9.51
CA PRO A 67 -2.97 14.28 10.15
C PRO A 67 -2.13 14.88 11.27
N LEU A 68 -2.00 14.15 12.39
CA LEU A 68 -1.07 14.50 13.46
C LEU A 68 0.35 14.24 12.96
N THR A 69 1.02 15.26 12.51
CA THR A 69 2.37 15.20 11.95
C THR A 69 3.39 15.62 13.01
N LEU A 70 4.34 14.75 13.31
CA LEU A 70 5.40 15.04 14.30
C LEU A 70 6.56 15.84 13.69
N ARG A 71 6.80 15.71 12.40
CA ARG A 71 7.84 16.45 11.66
C ARG A 71 7.50 16.51 10.18
N GLY A 72 7.77 17.66 9.53
CA GLY A 72 7.50 17.89 8.12
C GLY A 72 6.04 18.19 7.82
N GLU A 73 5.69 18.18 6.56
CA GLU A 73 4.33 18.44 6.05
C GLU A 73 3.83 17.22 5.25
N MET A 74 2.50 16.99 5.30
CA MET A 74 1.87 15.86 4.60
C MET A 74 1.49 16.18 3.14
N THR A 75 1.70 17.42 2.69
CA THR A 75 1.35 17.87 1.33
C THR A 75 2.01 17.05 0.22
N GLU A 76 3.21 16.56 0.44
CA GLU A 76 3.95 15.74 -0.52
C GLU A 76 3.46 14.27 -0.55
N LEU A 77 3.05 13.76 0.60
CA LEU A 77 2.56 12.38 0.70
C LEU A 77 1.10 12.22 0.27
N ASP A 78 0.28 13.23 0.53
CA ASP A 78 -1.12 13.39 0.12
C ASP A 78 -1.92 12.07 0.10
N CYS A 79 -1.93 11.35 1.23
CA CYS A 79 -2.74 10.15 1.42
C CYS A 79 -3.35 10.13 2.83
N ASP A 80 -4.42 9.36 2.99
CA ASP A 80 -5.17 9.21 4.24
C ASP A 80 -4.91 7.87 4.94
N CYS A 81 -4.48 6.87 4.18
CA CYS A 81 -4.17 5.53 4.65
C CYS A 81 -2.97 4.96 3.91
N ILE A 82 -2.08 4.29 4.64
CA ILE A 82 -1.05 3.42 4.05
C ILE A 82 -1.48 1.98 4.28
N ALA A 83 -1.62 1.24 3.19
CA ALA A 83 -1.95 -0.17 3.22
C ALA A 83 -0.77 -1.02 2.74
N GLU A 84 -0.66 -2.23 3.26
CA GLU A 84 0.40 -3.16 2.91
C GLU A 84 -0.19 -4.55 2.67
N MET A 85 0.08 -5.13 1.52
CA MET A 85 -0.28 -6.50 1.19
C MET A 85 0.98 -7.35 1.04
N THR A 86 1.02 -8.49 1.73
CA THR A 86 2.10 -9.45 1.61
C THR A 86 1.58 -10.76 1.03
N PHE A 87 2.25 -11.27 0.02
CA PHE A 87 1.93 -12.52 -0.67
C PHE A 87 3.02 -13.56 -0.41
N PRO A 88 2.71 -14.87 -0.49
CA PRO A 88 3.71 -15.94 -0.34
C PRO A 88 4.85 -15.85 -1.36
N SER A 89 4.57 -15.32 -2.57
CA SER A 89 5.52 -15.18 -3.66
C SER A 89 5.05 -14.15 -4.69
N GLU A 90 5.93 -13.73 -5.58
CA GLU A 90 5.56 -12.92 -6.75
C GLU A 90 4.50 -13.60 -7.62
N LYS A 91 4.59 -14.91 -7.82
CA LYS A 91 3.59 -15.67 -8.57
C LYS A 91 2.20 -15.59 -7.94
N SER A 92 2.11 -15.64 -6.62
CA SER A 92 0.85 -15.48 -5.88
C SER A 92 0.29 -14.07 -6.07
N PHE A 93 1.14 -13.04 -6.01
CA PHE A 93 0.74 -11.66 -6.34
C PHE A 93 0.24 -11.54 -7.78
N GLN A 94 0.95 -12.11 -8.76
CA GLN A 94 0.51 -12.09 -10.16
C GLN A 94 -0.86 -12.76 -10.36
N THR A 95 -1.14 -13.84 -9.63
CA THR A 95 -2.44 -14.50 -9.65
C THR A 95 -3.52 -13.60 -9.10
N PHE A 96 -3.29 -12.97 -7.96
CA PHE A 96 -4.18 -11.97 -7.37
C PHE A 96 -4.41 -10.79 -8.35
N TYR A 97 -3.33 -10.23 -8.88
CA TYR A 97 -3.37 -9.10 -9.82
C TYR A 97 -4.21 -9.40 -11.06
N LYS A 98 -4.01 -10.57 -11.66
CA LYS A 98 -4.83 -11.00 -12.82
C LYS A 98 -6.31 -11.08 -12.47
N LYS A 99 -6.66 -11.61 -11.29
CA LYS A 99 -8.04 -11.75 -10.85
C LYS A 99 -8.73 -10.41 -10.64
N ILE A 100 -8.10 -9.46 -9.97
CA ILE A 100 -8.71 -8.13 -9.76
C ILE A 100 -8.91 -7.35 -11.05
N TYR A 101 -8.18 -7.68 -12.13
CA TYR A 101 -8.32 -7.09 -13.46
C TYR A 101 -9.18 -7.92 -14.41
N GLU A 102 -9.74 -9.05 -14.00
CA GLU A 102 -10.79 -9.71 -14.76
C GLU A 102 -11.99 -8.78 -14.94
N LYS A 103 -12.52 -8.72 -16.16
CA LYS A 103 -13.50 -7.70 -16.58
C LYS A 103 -14.64 -7.48 -15.57
N ASP A 104 -15.24 -8.56 -15.11
CA ASP A 104 -16.40 -8.47 -14.20
C ASP A 104 -15.99 -8.09 -12.78
N VAL A 105 -14.88 -8.62 -12.28
CA VAL A 105 -14.30 -8.27 -10.97
C VAL A 105 -13.87 -6.81 -10.95
N ALA A 106 -13.11 -6.38 -11.96
CA ALA A 106 -12.64 -5.00 -12.08
C ALA A 106 -13.80 -4.00 -12.15
N ALA A 107 -14.87 -4.32 -12.85
CA ALA A 107 -16.05 -3.46 -12.94
C ALA A 107 -16.74 -3.27 -11.59
N VAL A 108 -16.87 -4.34 -10.80
CA VAL A 108 -17.45 -4.30 -9.45
C VAL A 108 -16.58 -3.49 -8.50
N LEU A 109 -15.26 -3.77 -8.47
CA LEU A 109 -14.32 -3.07 -7.61
C LEU A 109 -14.23 -1.58 -7.97
N ALA A 110 -14.11 -1.23 -9.26
CA ALA A 110 -14.05 0.16 -9.71
C ALA A 110 -15.32 0.95 -9.36
N LYS A 111 -16.49 0.32 -9.39
CA LYS A 111 -17.74 0.95 -8.98
C LYS A 111 -17.72 1.29 -7.49
N ASP A 112 -17.25 0.38 -6.66
CA ASP A 112 -17.15 0.57 -5.21
C ASP A 112 -16.06 1.60 -4.84
N GLU A 113 -14.88 1.51 -5.47
CA GLU A 113 -13.77 2.43 -5.23
C GLU A 113 -14.13 3.89 -5.50
N ARG A 114 -14.98 4.18 -6.48
CA ARG A 114 -15.46 5.55 -6.74
C ARG A 114 -16.25 6.17 -5.60
N ILE A 115 -16.78 5.36 -4.69
CA ILE A 115 -17.56 5.84 -3.54
C ILE A 115 -16.63 6.45 -2.48
N PHE A 116 -15.47 5.84 -2.24
CA PHE A 116 -14.64 6.19 -1.10
C PHE A 116 -13.20 6.62 -1.41
N LEU A 117 -12.73 6.41 -2.65
CA LEU A 117 -11.37 6.80 -3.10
C LEU A 117 -11.39 7.99 -4.04
N GLU A 118 -10.46 8.92 -3.83
CA GLU A 118 -10.18 9.96 -4.81
C GLU A 118 -9.55 9.34 -6.06
N GLN A 119 -10.24 9.48 -7.20
CA GLN A 119 -9.84 8.83 -8.44
C GLN A 119 -8.47 9.30 -8.92
N GLY A 120 -7.63 8.36 -9.36
CA GLY A 120 -6.30 8.65 -9.89
C GLY A 120 -5.23 8.99 -8.84
N LYS A 121 -5.56 9.01 -7.56
CA LYS A 121 -4.65 9.32 -6.45
C LYS A 121 -3.96 8.10 -5.84
N THR A 122 -4.50 6.92 -5.97
CA THR A 122 -3.88 5.70 -5.43
C THR A 122 -2.50 5.47 -6.05
N ARG A 123 -1.52 5.22 -5.19
CA ARG A 123 -0.16 4.85 -5.59
C ARG A 123 0.17 3.48 -5.02
N ILE A 124 0.79 2.62 -5.82
CA ILE A 124 1.17 1.27 -5.41
C ILE A 124 2.64 1.10 -5.75
N VAL A 125 3.44 0.67 -4.78
CA VAL A 125 4.86 0.41 -4.95
C VAL A 125 5.21 -0.99 -4.45
N VAL A 126 6.19 -1.61 -5.07
CA VAL A 126 6.70 -2.91 -4.63
C VAL A 126 7.84 -2.69 -3.65
N VAL A 127 7.82 -3.44 -2.55
CA VAL A 127 8.88 -3.42 -1.53
C VAL A 127 10.02 -4.32 -1.97
N GLY A 128 11.23 -3.77 -2.10
CA GLY A 128 12.44 -4.52 -2.48
C GLY A 128 12.99 -5.33 -1.31
N GLU A 129 13.26 -4.66 -0.19
CA GLU A 129 13.81 -5.28 1.01
C GLU A 129 13.11 -4.74 2.25
N THR A 130 12.98 -5.60 3.25
CA THR A 130 12.50 -5.20 4.58
C THR A 130 13.55 -5.57 5.62
N TRP A 131 13.96 -4.58 6.39
CA TRP A 131 14.87 -4.74 7.52
C TRP A 131 14.11 -4.45 8.81
N SER A 132 14.27 -5.30 9.80
CA SER A 132 13.63 -5.14 11.11
C SER A 132 14.66 -5.28 12.21
N THR A 133 14.64 -4.33 13.17
CA THR A 133 15.49 -4.36 14.36
C THR A 133 14.60 -4.59 15.58
N GLY A 134 14.86 -5.65 16.32
CA GLY A 134 14.13 -5.99 17.55
C GLY A 134 14.54 -5.12 18.75
N THR A 135 13.85 -5.32 19.87
CA THR A 135 14.15 -4.62 21.14
C THR A 135 15.52 -5.02 21.72
N ASP A 136 16.08 -6.12 21.28
CA ASP A 136 17.43 -6.61 21.59
C ASP A 136 18.51 -5.97 20.71
N GLY A 137 18.13 -5.10 19.77
CA GLY A 137 19.02 -4.46 18.79
C GLY A 137 19.45 -5.39 17.64
N VAL A 138 18.92 -6.61 17.58
CA VAL A 138 19.24 -7.54 16.49
C VAL A 138 18.46 -7.17 15.22
N THR A 139 19.17 -7.05 14.12
CA THR A 139 18.59 -6.71 12.81
C THR A 139 18.49 -7.93 11.93
N THR A 140 17.32 -8.16 11.34
CA THR A 140 17.02 -9.20 10.36
C THR A 140 16.52 -8.59 9.07
N SER A 141 16.77 -9.24 7.94
CA SER A 141 16.29 -8.78 6.63
C SER A 141 15.46 -9.85 5.91
N ASN A 142 14.44 -9.40 5.16
CA ASN A 142 13.70 -10.17 4.19
C ASN A 142 13.77 -9.45 2.85
N SER A 143 14.45 -10.05 1.86
CA SER A 143 14.47 -9.52 0.49
C SER A 143 13.32 -10.11 -0.33
N SER A 144 12.72 -9.29 -1.21
CA SER A 144 11.81 -9.77 -2.25
C SER A 144 12.60 -10.43 -3.41
N ASP A 145 11.95 -11.31 -4.17
CA ASP A 145 12.57 -12.01 -5.29
C ASP A 145 13.08 -11.06 -6.41
N ILE A 146 12.57 -9.83 -6.49
CA ILE A 146 12.95 -8.81 -7.48
C ILE A 146 14.38 -8.30 -7.28
N ALA A 147 14.85 -8.17 -6.04
CA ALA A 147 16.20 -7.66 -5.75
C ALA A 147 17.34 -8.55 -6.29
N LYS A 148 17.03 -9.75 -6.76
CA LYS A 148 18.01 -10.72 -7.27
C LYS A 148 18.09 -10.82 -8.81
N SER A 149 17.10 -10.30 -9.53
CA SER A 149 17.07 -10.41 -11.00
C SER A 149 17.96 -9.38 -11.71
N ASP A 150 18.28 -8.26 -11.06
CA ASP A 150 19.05 -7.17 -11.68
C ASP A 150 20.57 -7.29 -11.50
N THR A 151 21.08 -8.31 -10.79
CA THR A 151 22.54 -8.46 -10.56
C THR A 151 23.22 -9.51 -11.46
N SER A 152 22.50 -10.13 -12.41
CA SER A 152 23.05 -11.20 -13.26
C SER A 152 23.53 -10.79 -14.65
N ASP A 153 23.49 -9.49 -15.02
CA ASP A 153 23.88 -9.02 -16.36
C ASP A 153 25.06 -8.02 -16.35
N SER A 154 26.09 -8.28 -15.54
CA SER A 154 27.37 -7.54 -15.65
C SER A 154 28.57 -8.49 -15.77
N ASP A 155 28.54 -9.36 -16.76
CA ASP A 155 29.75 -10.06 -17.23
C ASP A 155 29.96 -9.81 -18.74
N ALA A 156 30.29 -8.56 -19.06
CA ALA A 156 30.87 -8.22 -20.36
C ALA A 156 32.38 -8.35 -20.25
N SER A 157 32.90 -9.45 -20.77
CA SER A 157 34.33 -9.71 -20.98
C SER A 157 35.02 -8.55 -21.68
N PRO A 158 36.27 -8.18 -21.30
CA PRO A 158 37.03 -7.20 -22.02
C PRO A 158 37.45 -7.78 -23.38
N LEU A 159 37.08 -7.09 -24.46
CA LEU A 159 37.63 -7.33 -25.81
C LEU A 159 39.14 -7.05 -25.77
N GLU A 160 39.94 -8.11 -25.94
CA GLU A 160 41.35 -8.04 -26.24
C GLU A 160 41.55 -7.24 -27.55
N ARG A 161 42.33 -6.19 -27.44
CA ARG A 161 42.95 -5.54 -28.64
C ARG A 161 44.16 -6.36 -29.01
N SER A 162 44.10 -7.00 -30.12
CA SER A 162 45.29 -7.44 -30.85
C SER A 162 45.62 -6.42 -31.94
N GLU A 163 46.88 -6.08 -31.99
CA GLU A 163 47.74 -5.32 -32.90
C GLU A 163 47.23 -5.08 -34.34
#